data_f817171b0410eda3c7fcd615389d6c48
#
_entry.id   f817171b0410eda3c7fcd615389d6c48
#
_cell.length_a   1.000
_cell.length_b   1.000
_cell.length_c   1.000
_cell.angle_alpha   90.00
_cell.angle_beta   90.00
_cell.angle_gamma   90.00
#
_symmetry.space_group_name_H-M   'P 1'
#
loop_
_entity.id
_entity.type
_entity.pdbx_description
1 polymer ?
#
loop_
_entity_poly.entity_id
_entity_poly.type
_entity_poly.pdbx_seq_one_letter_code
_entity_poly.pdbx_strand_id
1 'polypeptide(L)'
;FTEAYCEPASDRWIREFAAEFVKGNEIVLGFCKLKMAKHIAMRKFILYDNMIQGLKYLSLAILGKPFMGIGRNLAYKKEIFFEEKGYSSVLNIDEGEDDLFINRIARKNRVGVVVSPESMTQSDVVDNFLTWRALKHKYLYTKQFYKGGSSLIFGFETFSKYLFYLSVIAG
;
A
#
# COMPACT_ATOMS: atom_id res chain seq x y z
N PHE A 1 5.58 8.17 -7.83
CA PHE A 1 5.27 7.00 -8.67
C PHE A 1 3.78 6.79 -8.78
N THR A 2 3.37 6.43 -9.96
CA THR A 2 2.06 5.84 -10.24
C THR A 2 2.27 4.79 -11.34
N GLU A 3 1.46 3.77 -11.36
CA GLU A 3 1.53 2.75 -12.40
C GLU A 3 0.81 3.21 -13.67
N ALA A 4 1.16 2.65 -14.85
CA ALA A 4 0.66 3.10 -16.15
C ALA A 4 -0.88 3.01 -16.31
N TYR A 5 -1.52 2.14 -15.55
CA TYR A 5 -2.99 1.97 -15.50
C TYR A 5 -3.64 2.77 -14.37
N CYS A 6 -2.93 3.73 -13.77
CA CYS A 6 -3.47 4.60 -12.72
C CYS A 6 -3.59 6.04 -13.23
N GLU A 7 -4.65 6.70 -12.83
CA GLU A 7 -4.90 8.11 -13.12
C GLU A 7 -4.95 8.91 -11.81
N PRO A 8 -4.29 10.08 -11.72
CA PRO A 8 -4.50 11.01 -10.62
C PRO A 8 -5.96 11.44 -10.52
N ALA A 9 -6.50 11.55 -9.32
CA ALA A 9 -7.87 11.98 -9.09
C ALA A 9 -8.06 13.50 -9.33
N SER A 10 -6.98 14.27 -9.34
CA SER A 10 -7.00 15.72 -9.59
C SER A 10 -5.67 16.23 -10.16
N ASP A 11 -5.70 17.45 -10.71
CA ASP A 11 -4.52 18.23 -11.14
C ASP A 11 -3.64 18.68 -9.96
N ARG A 12 -4.15 18.62 -8.74
CA ARG A 12 -3.42 18.94 -7.51
C ARG A 12 -2.60 17.79 -6.94
N TRP A 13 -2.67 16.62 -7.52
CA TRP A 13 -2.02 15.41 -7.03
C TRP A 13 -0.54 15.60 -6.68
N ILE A 14 0.26 16.13 -7.60
CA ILE A 14 1.68 16.41 -7.38
C ILE A 14 1.88 17.43 -6.25
N ARG A 15 1.03 18.45 -6.17
CA ARG A 15 1.11 19.49 -5.15
C ARG A 15 0.90 18.94 -3.73
N GLU A 16 -0.05 18.02 -3.58
CA GLU A 16 -0.31 17.36 -2.29
C GLU A 16 0.91 16.56 -1.81
N PHE A 17 1.55 15.81 -2.72
CA PHE A 17 2.79 15.11 -2.42
C PHE A 17 3.96 16.06 -2.13
N ALA A 18 4.11 17.11 -2.93
CA ALA A 18 5.17 18.10 -2.73
C ALA A 18 5.09 18.79 -1.37
N ALA A 19 3.88 19.06 -0.88
CA ALA A 19 3.67 19.65 0.43
C ALA A 19 4.26 18.79 1.57
N GLU A 20 4.21 17.48 1.46
CA GLU A 20 4.82 16.57 2.45
C GLU A 20 6.36 16.63 2.42
N PHE A 21 6.96 16.76 1.24
CA PHE A 21 8.41 16.94 1.13
C PHE A 21 8.88 18.27 1.73
N VAL A 22 8.07 19.35 1.60
CA VAL A 22 8.35 20.64 2.25
C VAL A 22 8.35 20.52 3.79
N LYS A 23 7.49 19.66 4.36
CA LYS A 23 7.48 19.34 5.81
C LYS A 23 8.70 18.51 6.24
N GLY A 24 9.57 18.14 5.31
CA GLY A 24 10.79 17.37 5.56
C GLY A 24 10.59 15.86 5.52
N ASN A 25 9.45 15.35 5.04
CA ASN A 25 9.30 13.94 4.76
C ASN A 25 10.16 13.53 3.55
N GLU A 26 10.56 12.29 3.50
CA GLU A 26 11.46 11.75 2.51
C GLU A 26 10.80 10.67 1.65
N ILE A 27 9.75 10.08 2.20
CA ILE A 27 8.85 9.13 1.56
C ILE A 27 7.43 9.62 1.82
N VAL A 28 6.56 9.54 0.82
CA VAL A 28 5.15 9.92 0.95
C VAL A 28 4.28 8.81 0.41
N LEU A 29 3.37 8.32 1.25
CA LEU A 29 2.44 7.26 0.91
C LEU A 29 1.05 7.84 0.65
N GLY A 30 0.42 7.43 -0.45
CA GLY A 30 -0.93 7.81 -0.81
C GLY A 30 -1.85 6.60 -1.00
N PHE A 31 -3.13 6.86 -1.17
CA PHE A 31 -4.15 5.83 -1.41
C PHE A 31 -4.55 5.77 -2.88
N CYS A 32 -4.67 4.57 -3.41
CA CYS A 32 -5.22 4.32 -4.74
C CYS A 32 -6.62 3.70 -4.63
N LYS A 33 -7.62 4.38 -5.20
CA LYS A 33 -8.99 3.85 -5.30
C LYS A 33 -9.10 2.86 -6.47
N LEU A 34 -9.85 1.79 -6.29
CA LEU A 34 -10.22 0.93 -7.40
C LEU A 34 -11.49 1.47 -8.08
N LYS A 35 -11.44 1.62 -9.40
CA LYS A 35 -12.60 1.86 -10.25
C LYS A 35 -13.15 0.50 -10.69
N MET A 36 -14.42 0.23 -10.42
CA MET A 36 -15.07 -1.02 -10.81
C MET A 36 -16.48 -0.73 -11.30
N ALA A 37 -16.88 -1.37 -12.40
CA ALA A 37 -18.23 -1.27 -12.92
C ALA A 37 -19.27 -1.82 -11.92
N LYS A 38 -20.49 -1.24 -11.92
CA LYS A 38 -21.53 -1.57 -10.93
C LYS A 38 -22.02 -3.02 -11.00
N HIS A 39 -21.98 -3.62 -12.18
CA HIS A 39 -22.47 -4.99 -12.45
C HIS A 39 -21.48 -6.09 -12.03
N ILE A 40 -20.25 -5.74 -11.63
CA ILE A 40 -19.25 -6.74 -11.26
C ILE A 40 -19.63 -7.43 -9.96
N ALA A 41 -19.69 -8.76 -9.99
CA ALA A 41 -19.93 -9.58 -8.82
C ALA A 41 -18.85 -9.31 -7.74
N MET A 42 -19.26 -9.31 -6.48
CA MET A 42 -18.39 -9.04 -5.33
C MET A 42 -17.72 -7.65 -5.31
N ARG A 43 -18.16 -6.72 -6.17
CA ARG A 43 -17.61 -5.35 -6.24
C ARG A 43 -17.49 -4.71 -4.86
N LYS A 44 -18.56 -4.75 -4.05
CA LYS A 44 -18.57 -4.14 -2.70
C LYS A 44 -17.50 -4.74 -1.79
N PHE A 45 -17.33 -6.05 -1.85
CA PHE A 45 -16.31 -6.76 -1.09
C PHE A 45 -14.90 -6.36 -1.53
N ILE A 46 -14.63 -6.30 -2.82
CA ILE A 46 -13.33 -5.94 -3.38
C ILE A 46 -12.97 -4.49 -3.02
N LEU A 47 -13.92 -3.55 -3.13
CA LEU A 47 -13.69 -2.16 -2.76
C LEU A 47 -13.45 -2.01 -1.25
N TYR A 48 -14.22 -2.72 -0.43
CA TYR A 48 -14.01 -2.77 1.02
C TYR A 48 -12.63 -3.31 1.38
N ASP A 49 -12.22 -4.42 0.76
CA ASP A 49 -10.91 -5.01 0.98
C ASP A 49 -9.76 -4.06 0.60
N ASN A 50 -9.87 -3.34 -0.52
CA ASN A 50 -8.91 -2.31 -0.91
C ASN A 50 -8.84 -1.16 0.11
N MET A 51 -9.99 -0.73 0.63
CA MET A 51 -10.06 0.30 1.67
C MET A 51 -9.38 -0.17 2.96
N ILE A 52 -9.67 -1.37 3.43
CA ILE A 52 -9.03 -1.95 4.62
C ILE A 52 -7.51 -2.07 4.44
N GLN A 53 -7.06 -2.48 3.27
CA GLN A 53 -5.62 -2.53 2.97
C GLN A 53 -5.00 -1.12 3.06
N GLY A 54 -5.65 -0.12 2.48
CA GLY A 54 -5.22 1.29 2.57
C GLY A 54 -5.14 1.79 4.01
N LEU A 55 -6.21 1.58 4.77
CA LEU A 55 -6.27 1.96 6.19
C LEU A 55 -5.09 1.35 6.98
N LYS A 56 -4.75 0.09 6.75
CA LYS A 56 -3.67 -0.58 7.48
C LYS A 56 -2.32 0.08 7.26
N TYR A 57 -1.87 0.19 6.00
CA TYR A 57 -0.51 0.69 5.79
C TYR A 57 -0.38 2.19 6.04
N LEU A 58 -1.42 2.99 5.75
CA LEU A 58 -1.40 4.43 6.00
C LEU A 58 -1.49 4.74 7.50
N SER A 59 -2.37 4.06 8.26
CA SER A 59 -2.46 4.26 9.70
C SER A 59 -1.17 3.88 10.42
N LEU A 60 -0.54 2.75 10.05
CA LEU A 60 0.73 2.36 10.62
C LEU A 60 1.86 3.32 10.26
N ALA A 61 1.83 3.90 9.06
CA ALA A 61 2.78 4.94 8.68
C ALA A 61 2.60 6.22 9.51
N ILE A 62 1.36 6.66 9.74
CA ILE A 62 1.04 7.80 10.62
C ILE A 62 1.51 7.54 12.06
N LEU A 63 1.40 6.30 12.54
CA LEU A 63 1.88 5.88 13.86
C LEU A 63 3.42 5.67 13.93
N GLY A 64 4.16 6.06 12.90
CA GLY A 64 5.61 5.91 12.85
C GLY A 64 6.11 4.47 12.67
N LYS A 65 5.24 3.57 12.20
CA LYS A 65 5.55 2.16 11.94
C LYS A 65 5.27 1.77 10.48
N PRO A 66 5.80 2.52 9.49
CA PRO A 66 5.59 2.21 8.09
C PRO A 66 6.20 0.84 7.77
N PHE A 67 5.51 0.04 6.96
CA PHE A 67 5.94 -1.31 6.64
C PHE A 67 5.80 -1.67 5.17
N MET A 68 5.02 -0.91 4.41
CA MET A 68 4.83 -1.10 2.98
C MET A 68 4.42 0.20 2.29
N GLY A 69 4.55 0.23 0.98
CA GLY A 69 3.98 1.24 0.09
C GLY A 69 3.52 0.59 -1.21
N ILE A 70 2.58 1.20 -1.88
CA ILE A 70 2.02 0.67 -3.12
C ILE A 70 2.39 1.62 -4.26
N GLY A 71 3.10 1.15 -5.28
CA GLY A 71 3.57 1.90 -6.43
C GLY A 71 2.48 2.65 -7.22
N ARG A 72 1.22 2.29 -6.99
CA ARG A 72 0.08 2.99 -7.58
C ARG A 72 -0.11 4.42 -7.04
N ASN A 73 0.42 4.75 -5.85
CA ASN A 73 0.35 6.10 -5.29
C ASN A 73 1.44 6.31 -4.23
N LEU A 74 2.67 6.58 -4.66
CA LEU A 74 3.85 6.58 -3.84
C LEU A 74 4.85 7.63 -4.33
N ALA A 75 5.55 8.30 -3.42
CA ALA A 75 6.70 9.13 -3.76
C ALA A 75 7.84 8.96 -2.75
N TYR A 76 9.06 9.13 -3.19
CA TYR A 76 10.25 9.20 -2.37
C TYR A 76 11.33 10.04 -3.04
N LYS A 77 12.28 10.57 -2.24
CA LYS A 77 13.39 11.34 -2.75
C LYS A 77 14.27 10.47 -3.65
N LYS A 78 14.71 11.04 -4.77
CA LYS A 78 15.55 10.37 -5.77
C LYS A 78 16.87 9.88 -5.17
N GLU A 79 17.44 10.65 -4.25
CA GLU A 79 18.68 10.38 -3.56
C GLU A 79 18.61 9.02 -2.83
N ILE A 80 17.53 8.78 -2.08
CA ILE A 80 17.32 7.51 -1.36
C ILE A 80 17.31 6.30 -2.30
N PHE A 81 16.72 6.46 -3.49
CA PHE A 81 16.69 5.38 -4.47
C PHE A 81 18.12 4.97 -4.90
N PHE A 82 18.98 5.94 -5.17
CA PHE A 82 20.35 5.66 -5.59
C PHE A 82 21.25 5.19 -4.44
N GLU A 83 21.14 5.80 -3.26
CA GLU A 83 21.88 5.39 -2.06
C GLU A 83 21.60 3.92 -1.70
N GLU A 84 20.36 3.51 -1.80
CA GLU A 84 19.91 2.14 -1.50
C GLU A 84 20.03 1.18 -2.72
N LYS A 85 20.68 1.63 -3.81
CA LYS A 85 20.90 0.85 -5.05
C LYS A 85 19.59 0.38 -5.72
N GLY A 86 18.54 1.19 -5.59
CA GLY A 86 17.25 0.92 -6.21
C GLY A 86 16.65 -0.42 -5.82
N TYR A 87 16.16 -1.14 -6.80
CA TYR A 87 15.54 -2.47 -6.63
C TYR A 87 16.54 -3.64 -6.66
N SER A 88 17.86 -3.37 -6.68
CA SER A 88 18.87 -4.42 -6.83
C SER A 88 18.78 -5.56 -5.83
N SER A 89 18.30 -5.29 -4.60
CA SER A 89 18.15 -6.30 -3.55
C SER A 89 16.91 -7.19 -3.69
N VAL A 90 16.02 -6.88 -4.60
CA VAL A 90 14.73 -7.58 -4.81
C VAL A 90 14.55 -8.06 -6.25
N LEU A 91 15.59 -7.99 -7.09
CA LEU A 91 15.55 -8.44 -8.49
C LEU A 91 15.23 -9.94 -8.66
N ASN A 92 15.47 -10.73 -7.63
CA ASN A 92 15.17 -12.18 -7.63
C ASN A 92 13.73 -12.49 -7.18
N ILE A 93 12.91 -11.46 -6.95
CA ILE A 93 11.52 -11.59 -6.51
C ILE A 93 10.66 -11.10 -7.67
N ASP A 94 9.81 -11.97 -8.19
CA ASP A 94 9.07 -11.73 -9.44
C ASP A 94 8.12 -10.53 -9.38
N GLU A 95 7.70 -10.11 -8.18
CA GLU A 95 6.73 -9.03 -8.00
C GLU A 95 6.92 -8.30 -6.65
N GLY A 96 6.46 -7.03 -6.56
CA GLY A 96 6.39 -6.26 -5.31
C GLY A 96 7.67 -5.51 -4.99
N GLU A 97 8.42 -5.13 -5.99
CA GLU A 97 9.66 -4.34 -5.87
C GLU A 97 9.44 -3.01 -5.14
N ASP A 98 8.32 -2.34 -5.40
CA ASP A 98 7.91 -1.08 -4.77
C ASP A 98 7.63 -1.27 -3.27
N ASP A 99 6.86 -2.27 -2.94
CA ASP A 99 6.46 -2.63 -1.59
C ASP A 99 7.66 -3.06 -0.73
N LEU A 100 8.49 -3.95 -1.26
CA LEU A 100 9.70 -4.43 -0.59
C LEU A 100 10.75 -3.32 -0.45
N PHE A 101 10.86 -2.44 -1.46
CA PHE A 101 11.74 -1.28 -1.37
C PHE A 101 11.31 -0.37 -0.23
N ILE A 102 10.02 -0.01 -0.16
CA ILE A 102 9.49 0.81 0.94
C ILE A 102 9.66 0.10 2.29
N ASN A 103 9.37 -1.20 2.40
CA ASN A 103 9.60 -1.95 3.63
C ASN A 103 11.04 -1.81 4.15
N ARG A 104 12.01 -1.76 3.24
CA ARG A 104 13.43 -1.61 3.57
C ARG A 104 13.79 -0.21 4.02
N ILE A 105 13.36 0.81 3.26
CA ILE A 105 13.80 2.20 3.46
C ILE A 105 12.99 2.97 4.51
N ALA A 106 11.73 2.65 4.67
CA ALA A 106 10.80 3.45 5.50
C ALA A 106 11.15 3.49 7.00
N ARG A 107 12.02 2.61 7.48
CA ARG A 107 12.47 2.59 8.87
C ARG A 107 13.55 3.62 9.19
N LYS A 108 14.29 4.05 8.17
CA LYS A 108 15.43 4.97 8.30
C LYS A 108 15.05 6.38 7.90
N ASN A 109 13.93 6.55 7.21
CA ASN A 109 13.53 7.79 6.56
C ASN A 109 12.21 8.30 7.14
N ARG A 110 11.98 9.60 7.05
CA ARG A 110 10.74 10.23 7.49
C ARG A 110 9.64 9.96 6.46
N VAL A 111 8.54 9.37 6.94
CA VAL A 111 7.41 8.97 6.09
C VAL A 111 6.22 9.90 6.35
N GLY A 112 5.76 10.57 5.31
CA GLY A 112 4.52 11.32 5.26
C GLY A 112 3.39 10.51 4.64
N VAL A 113 2.15 10.93 4.90
CA VAL A 113 0.95 10.27 4.37
C VAL A 113 0.01 11.33 3.81
N VAL A 114 -0.49 11.11 2.59
CA VAL A 114 -1.51 11.93 1.95
C VAL A 114 -2.80 11.14 1.76
N VAL A 115 -3.93 11.70 2.24
CA VAL A 115 -5.25 11.06 2.21
C VAL A 115 -6.36 11.98 1.70
N SER A 116 -6.01 13.20 1.27
CA SER A 116 -6.98 14.11 0.67
C SER A 116 -7.56 13.49 -0.62
N PRO A 117 -8.81 13.77 -0.98
CA PRO A 117 -9.37 13.30 -2.25
C PRO A 117 -8.50 13.68 -3.46
N GLU A 118 -7.86 14.83 -3.40
CA GLU A 118 -7.00 15.39 -4.45
C GLU A 118 -5.68 14.62 -4.60
N SER A 119 -5.20 14.01 -3.51
CA SER A 119 -3.93 13.24 -3.50
C SER A 119 -4.09 11.80 -3.96
N MET A 120 -5.32 11.34 -4.18
CA MET A 120 -5.56 9.95 -4.54
C MET A 120 -5.28 9.68 -6.02
N THR A 121 -4.93 8.44 -6.32
CA THR A 121 -4.99 7.89 -7.68
C THR A 121 -6.19 6.97 -7.81
N GLN A 122 -6.54 6.62 -9.04
CA GLN A 122 -7.61 5.70 -9.38
C GLN A 122 -7.09 4.65 -10.35
N SER A 123 -7.52 3.40 -10.20
CA SER A 123 -7.07 2.29 -11.03
C SER A 123 -8.24 1.38 -11.38
N ASP A 124 -8.28 0.90 -12.60
CA ASP A 124 -9.24 -0.09 -13.13
C ASP A 124 -8.64 -1.50 -13.29
N VAL A 125 -7.42 -1.70 -12.80
CA VAL A 125 -6.68 -2.97 -12.91
C VAL A 125 -7.45 -4.18 -12.36
N VAL A 126 -8.37 -3.96 -11.42
CA VAL A 126 -9.21 -5.02 -10.86
C VAL A 126 -10.61 -4.89 -11.44
N ASP A 127 -10.92 -5.71 -12.41
CA ASP A 127 -12.19 -5.74 -13.13
C ASP A 127 -13.09 -6.93 -12.77
N ASN A 128 -12.53 -7.95 -12.11
CA ASN A 128 -13.26 -9.14 -11.68
C ASN A 128 -12.62 -9.79 -10.44
N PHE A 129 -13.22 -10.89 -9.96
CA PHE A 129 -12.73 -11.61 -8.78
C PHE A 129 -11.36 -12.30 -9.00
N LEU A 130 -11.07 -12.76 -10.22
CA LEU A 130 -9.80 -13.43 -10.52
C LEU A 130 -8.63 -12.44 -10.50
N THR A 131 -8.80 -11.26 -11.08
CA THR A 131 -7.79 -10.19 -11.05
C THR A 131 -7.57 -9.67 -9.63
N TRP A 132 -8.63 -9.56 -8.81
CA TRP A 132 -8.49 -9.26 -7.38
C TRP A 132 -7.72 -10.35 -6.64
N ARG A 133 -8.05 -11.63 -6.87
CA ARG A 133 -7.36 -12.76 -6.25
C ARG A 133 -5.87 -12.79 -6.61
N ALA A 134 -5.52 -12.53 -7.87
CA ALA A 134 -4.14 -12.43 -8.32
C ALA A 134 -3.39 -11.30 -7.57
N LEU A 135 -4.00 -10.11 -7.48
CA LEU A 135 -3.45 -9.00 -6.71
C LEU A 135 -3.23 -9.37 -5.23
N LYS A 136 -4.18 -10.08 -4.62
CA LYS A 136 -4.03 -10.55 -3.22
C LYS A 136 -2.92 -11.57 -3.06
N HIS A 137 -2.77 -12.47 -4.03
CA HIS A 137 -1.68 -13.44 -4.03
C HIS A 137 -0.33 -12.74 -4.07
N LYS A 138 -0.16 -11.72 -4.92
CA LYS A 138 1.02 -10.85 -4.96
C LYS A 138 1.34 -10.29 -3.56
N TYR A 139 0.39 -9.63 -2.90
CA TYR A 139 0.61 -9.05 -1.56
C TYR A 139 0.91 -10.10 -0.48
N LEU A 140 0.32 -11.30 -0.56
CA LEU A 140 0.62 -12.36 0.39
C LEU A 140 2.02 -12.93 0.15
N TYR A 141 2.43 -13.05 -1.11
CA TYR A 141 3.75 -13.51 -1.47
C TYR A 141 4.84 -12.53 -1.00
N THR A 142 4.67 -11.23 -1.21
CA THR A 142 5.67 -10.23 -0.79
C THR A 142 5.83 -10.12 0.72
N LYS A 143 4.76 -10.38 1.50
CA LYS A 143 4.80 -10.31 2.97
C LYS A 143 5.85 -11.22 3.62
N GLN A 144 6.17 -12.36 3.02
CA GLN A 144 7.18 -13.28 3.57
C GLN A 144 8.60 -12.69 3.57
N PHE A 145 8.83 -11.69 2.71
CA PHE A 145 10.13 -11.00 2.59
C PHE A 145 10.22 -9.74 3.45
N TYR A 146 9.16 -9.36 4.16
CA TYR A 146 9.19 -8.16 5.01
C TYR A 146 10.17 -8.36 6.16
N LYS A 147 11.02 -7.35 6.35
CA LYS A 147 11.99 -7.31 7.45
C LYS A 147 11.38 -6.57 8.64
N GLY A 148 11.74 -7.02 9.88
CA GLY A 148 11.43 -6.37 11.16
C GLY A 148 10.10 -6.79 11.79
N GLY A 149 9.65 -6.03 12.81
CA GLY A 149 8.50 -6.38 13.66
C GLY A 149 7.11 -6.36 13.00
N SER A 150 7.02 -6.07 11.68
CA SER A 150 5.75 -6.11 10.94
C SER A 150 5.08 -7.49 10.95
N SER A 151 5.86 -8.56 11.01
CA SER A 151 5.34 -9.93 11.13
C SER A 151 4.53 -10.16 12.41
N LEU A 152 4.92 -9.54 13.53
CA LEU A 152 4.17 -9.61 14.80
C LEU A 152 2.82 -8.89 14.70
N ILE A 153 2.79 -7.72 14.04
CA ILE A 153 1.54 -6.97 13.83
C ILE A 153 0.57 -7.78 12.97
N PHE A 154 1.05 -8.42 11.91
CA PHE A 154 0.22 -9.28 11.07
C PHE A 154 -0.22 -10.56 11.78
N GLY A 155 0.66 -11.15 12.59
CA GLY A 155 0.31 -12.29 13.43
C GLY A 155 -0.82 -11.95 14.40
N PHE A 156 -0.72 -10.82 15.09
CA PHE A 156 -1.75 -10.34 16.01
C PHE A 156 -3.08 -10.01 15.30
N GLU A 157 -3.03 -9.38 14.13
CA GLU A 157 -4.21 -9.13 13.30
C GLU A 157 -4.92 -10.44 12.91
N THR A 158 -4.14 -11.40 12.44
CA THR A 158 -4.67 -12.71 12.04
C THR A 158 -5.29 -13.43 13.24
N PHE A 159 -4.61 -13.45 14.37
CA PHE A 159 -5.09 -14.04 15.62
C PHE A 159 -6.39 -13.39 16.09
N SER A 160 -6.47 -12.05 16.08
CA SER A 160 -7.68 -11.34 16.51
C SER A 160 -8.89 -11.64 15.62
N LYS A 161 -8.67 -11.80 14.30
CA LYS A 161 -9.73 -12.22 13.37
C LYS A 161 -10.27 -13.62 13.68
N TYR A 162 -9.37 -14.58 13.90
CA TYR A 162 -9.80 -15.93 14.27
C TYR A 162 -10.52 -15.95 15.60
N LEU A 163 -10.05 -15.20 16.60
CA LEU A 163 -10.71 -15.07 17.88
C LEU A 163 -12.12 -14.51 17.73
N PHE A 164 -12.29 -13.48 16.91
CA PHE A 164 -13.59 -12.88 16.60
C PHE A 164 -14.52 -13.90 15.94
N TYR A 165 -14.08 -14.61 14.91
CA TYR A 165 -14.93 -15.61 14.25
C TYR A 165 -15.29 -16.75 15.18
N LEU A 166 -14.37 -17.23 16.01
CA LEU A 166 -14.66 -18.24 17.02
C LEU A 166 -15.69 -17.75 18.04
N SER A 167 -15.60 -16.50 18.50
CA SER A 167 -16.59 -15.95 19.43
C SER A 167 -17.99 -15.84 18.83
N VAL A 168 -18.09 -15.51 17.53
CA VAL A 168 -19.38 -15.44 16.82
C VAL A 168 -19.98 -16.83 16.60
N ILE A 169 -19.16 -17.87 16.43
CA ILE A 169 -19.65 -19.26 16.26
C ILE A 169 -20.06 -19.88 17.61
N ALA A 170 -19.41 -19.48 18.69
CA ALA A 170 -19.63 -20.03 20.03
C ALA A 170 -20.77 -19.35 20.81
N GLY A 171 -21.22 -18.16 20.40
CA GLY A 171 -22.34 -17.41 21.00
C GLY A 171 -23.63 -17.53 20.23
#